data_614e1558f42679501acd8434249c08f2
#
_entry.id   614e1558f42679501acd8434249c08f2
#
_cell.length_a   1.000
_cell.length_b   1.000
_cell.length_c   1.000
_cell.angle_alpha   90.00
_cell.angle_beta   90.00
_cell.angle_gamma   90.00
#
_symmetry.space_group_name_H-M   'P 1'
#
loop_
_entity.id
_entity.type
_entity.pdbx_description
1 polymer ?
#
loop_
_entity_poly.entity_id
_entity_poly.type
_entity_poly.pdbx_seq_one_letter_code
_entity_poly.pdbx_strand_id
1 'polypeptide(L)'
;SLAKHPGMNHGFKYVDGVPHQITREHTHIGIAVDVERRGQRSLVVPNIKAAETMGFRKFLASYNDLVSRARRSKLTMDDFAGTSVSITNPGMLGTTMSIPRLMAEQRAIFGIGSIEYPPSCAGMSPNQVGALGLSKVMTLTSTYDHRVIQGAASGAFLATVEKYLLGEDRFYEQIFEELDVPHEPYQWSQEEVSSGSAEDTNSLAYRQAKVLQLVEAYRTRGHRVAHLDPLGGSPAPDPDLELSSYGLSIWDLDRLFLCGGVAGLERPRQLREIKD
;
A
#
# COMPACT_ATOMS: atom_id res chain seq x y z
N SER A 1 10.92 7.15 2.15
CA SER A 1 11.11 7.32 3.61
C SER A 1 12.56 7.14 4.05
N LEU A 2 13.29 6.08 3.64
CA LEU A 2 14.69 5.87 4.05
C LEU A 2 15.62 7.00 3.63
N ALA A 3 15.40 7.63 2.47
CA ALA A 3 16.17 8.81 2.04
C ALA A 3 15.98 10.01 2.98
N LYS A 4 14.78 10.19 3.56
CA LYS A 4 14.51 11.23 4.57
C LYS A 4 15.04 10.85 5.96
N HIS A 5 15.30 9.58 6.21
CA HIS A 5 15.78 9.04 7.51
C HIS A 5 17.02 8.17 7.30
N PRO A 6 18.17 8.72 6.87
CA PRO A 6 19.36 7.94 6.53
C PRO A 6 19.92 7.15 7.72
N GLY A 7 19.67 7.61 8.95
CA GLY A 7 20.05 6.90 10.16
C GLY A 7 19.48 5.48 10.27
N MET A 8 18.32 5.21 9.66
CA MET A 8 17.72 3.87 9.63
C MET A 8 18.50 2.88 8.74
N ASN A 9 19.42 3.37 7.90
CA ASN A 9 20.28 2.59 7.02
C ASN A 9 21.74 2.46 7.55
N HIS A 10 22.06 3.04 8.70
CA HIS A 10 23.40 2.96 9.28
C HIS A 10 23.74 1.55 9.73
N GLY A 11 24.99 1.15 9.54
CA GLY A 11 25.56 -0.10 10.03
C GLY A 11 26.34 0.11 11.34
N PHE A 12 26.76 -1.00 11.92
CA PHE A 12 27.62 -1.03 13.11
C PHE A 12 28.69 -2.12 12.95
N LYS A 13 29.93 -1.78 13.28
CA LYS A 13 31.05 -2.72 13.23
C LYS A 13 32.07 -2.36 14.32
N TYR A 14 32.72 -3.37 14.89
CA TYR A 14 33.94 -3.19 15.66
C TYR A 14 35.14 -3.22 14.72
N VAL A 15 36.02 -2.23 14.81
CA VAL A 15 37.33 -2.21 14.16
C VAL A 15 38.36 -2.08 15.25
N ASP A 16 39.25 -3.04 15.38
CA ASP A 16 40.27 -3.13 16.42
C ASP A 16 39.71 -2.95 17.86
N GLY A 17 38.52 -3.52 18.10
CA GLY A 17 37.84 -3.42 19.39
C GLY A 17 37.10 -2.09 19.64
N VAL A 18 37.20 -1.13 18.73
CA VAL A 18 36.50 0.16 18.83
C VAL A 18 35.19 0.10 18.05
N PRO A 19 34.07 0.55 18.61
CA PRO A 19 32.78 0.59 17.90
C PRO A 19 32.75 1.69 16.85
N HIS A 20 32.36 1.34 15.62
CA HIS A 20 32.21 2.25 14.50
C HIS A 20 30.79 2.19 13.94
N GLN A 21 30.21 3.36 13.69
CA GLN A 21 29.03 3.50 12.85
C GLN A 21 29.45 3.48 11.39
N ILE A 22 28.75 2.72 10.57
CA ILE A 22 28.99 2.62 9.13
C ILE A 22 27.88 3.38 8.40
N THR A 23 28.24 4.40 7.64
CA THR A 23 27.35 5.03 6.69
C THR A 23 27.34 4.22 5.41
N ARG A 24 26.17 3.88 4.90
CA ARG A 24 25.99 3.14 3.66
C ARG A 24 25.60 4.09 2.55
N GLU A 25 26.24 3.98 1.40
CA GLU A 25 25.93 4.78 0.22
C GLU A 25 24.56 4.42 -0.36
N HIS A 26 24.25 3.13 -0.38
CA HIS A 26 23.03 2.60 -0.95
C HIS A 26 22.17 1.85 0.08
N THR A 27 20.88 1.81 -0.20
CA THR A 27 19.91 1.00 0.55
C THR A 27 19.60 -0.29 -0.21
N HIS A 28 20.02 -1.42 0.35
CA HIS A 28 19.69 -2.75 -0.17
C HIS A 28 18.58 -3.35 0.67
N ILE A 29 17.37 -3.45 0.08
CA ILE A 29 16.17 -3.88 0.80
C ILE A 29 16.02 -5.38 0.70
N GLY A 30 16.20 -6.09 1.80
CA GLY A 30 15.91 -7.52 1.93
C GLY A 30 14.41 -7.78 1.95
N ILE A 31 13.96 -8.74 1.15
CA ILE A 31 12.57 -9.18 1.08
C ILE A 31 12.48 -10.58 1.63
N ALA A 32 11.72 -10.76 2.72
CA ALA A 32 11.48 -12.08 3.29
C ALA A 32 10.49 -12.85 2.40
N VAL A 33 10.97 -13.94 1.80
CA VAL A 33 10.18 -14.81 0.92
C VAL A 33 10.10 -16.20 1.53
N ASP A 34 8.87 -16.65 1.81
CA ASP A 34 8.60 -18.04 2.19
C ASP A 34 8.62 -18.91 0.94
N VAL A 35 9.47 -19.93 0.96
CA VAL A 35 9.61 -20.90 -0.14
C VAL A 35 9.36 -22.30 0.37
N GLU A 36 8.56 -23.06 -0.35
CA GLU A 36 8.31 -24.45 -0.07
C GLU A 36 9.10 -25.35 -1.03
N ARG A 37 9.87 -26.27 -0.46
CA ARG A 37 10.65 -27.26 -1.22
C ARG A 37 10.42 -28.65 -0.66
N ARG A 38 9.96 -29.59 -1.47
CA ARG A 38 9.75 -30.99 -1.09
C ARG A 38 8.96 -31.15 0.22
N GLY A 39 7.94 -30.30 0.43
CA GLY A 39 7.13 -30.30 1.64
C GLY A 39 7.79 -29.62 2.87
N GLN A 40 8.98 -29.06 2.72
CA GLN A 40 9.62 -28.27 3.77
C GLN A 40 9.54 -26.78 3.44
N ARG A 41 9.09 -25.98 4.40
CA ARG A 41 9.08 -24.53 4.31
C ARG A 41 10.41 -23.96 4.80
N SER A 42 10.93 -23.00 4.07
CA SER A 42 12.12 -22.25 4.48
C SER A 42 11.96 -20.78 4.11
N LEU A 43 12.53 -19.91 4.94
CA LEU A 43 12.54 -18.47 4.71
C LEU A 43 13.88 -18.10 4.08
N VAL A 44 13.82 -17.38 2.97
CA VAL A 44 14.98 -16.73 2.34
C VAL A 44 14.79 -15.23 2.31
N VAL A 45 15.88 -14.46 2.44
CA VAL A 45 15.80 -13.00 2.47
C VAL A 45 16.78 -12.40 1.46
N PRO A 46 16.54 -12.59 0.16
CA PRO A 46 17.31 -11.89 -0.87
C PRO A 46 17.01 -10.40 -0.87
N ASN A 47 17.85 -9.58 -1.52
CA ASN A 47 17.69 -8.14 -1.50
C ASN A 47 17.60 -7.51 -2.89
N ILE A 48 16.93 -6.37 -2.96
CA ILE A 48 16.93 -5.44 -4.09
C ILE A 48 18.03 -4.42 -3.84
N LYS A 49 19.02 -4.38 -4.73
CA LYS A 49 20.19 -3.48 -4.63
C LYS A 49 19.80 -2.03 -4.94
N ALA A 50 20.38 -1.08 -4.19
CA ALA A 50 20.26 0.36 -4.42
C ALA A 50 18.80 0.80 -4.70
N ALA A 51 17.87 0.34 -3.87
CA ALA A 51 16.43 0.51 -4.08
C ALA A 51 16.00 1.99 -4.15
N GLU A 52 16.73 2.89 -3.48
CA GLU A 52 16.50 4.34 -3.46
C GLU A 52 16.76 5.01 -4.83
N THR A 53 17.51 4.36 -5.72
CA THR A 53 17.80 4.89 -7.06
C THR A 53 16.78 4.48 -8.11
N MET A 54 15.77 3.70 -7.74
CA MET A 54 14.79 3.14 -8.65
C MET A 54 13.47 3.91 -8.57
N GLY A 55 12.86 4.20 -9.74
CA GLY A 55 11.45 4.50 -9.83
C GLY A 55 10.60 3.26 -9.52
N PHE A 56 9.33 3.47 -9.23
CA PHE A 56 8.44 2.41 -8.75
C PHE A 56 8.29 1.26 -9.77
N ARG A 57 8.17 1.57 -11.06
CA ARG A 57 8.08 0.56 -12.14
C ARG A 57 9.28 -0.40 -12.13
N LYS A 58 10.50 0.16 -12.02
CA LYS A 58 11.73 -0.63 -11.97
C LYS A 58 11.83 -1.44 -10.68
N PHE A 59 11.47 -0.83 -9.54
CA PHE A 59 11.43 -1.52 -8.26
C PHE A 59 10.47 -2.71 -8.29
N LEU A 60 9.25 -2.53 -8.81
CA LEU A 60 8.25 -3.59 -8.93
C LEU A 60 8.72 -4.74 -9.84
N ALA A 61 9.35 -4.41 -10.97
CA ALA A 61 9.95 -5.42 -11.86
C ALA A 61 11.05 -6.21 -11.16
N SER A 62 11.95 -5.54 -10.41
CA SER A 62 13.01 -6.18 -9.64
C SER A 62 12.45 -7.06 -8.51
N TYR A 63 11.41 -6.60 -7.83
CA TYR A 63 10.71 -7.37 -6.81
C TYR A 63 10.11 -8.67 -7.39
N ASN A 64 9.38 -8.56 -8.50
CA ASN A 64 8.74 -9.72 -9.13
C ASN A 64 9.77 -10.74 -9.64
N ASP A 65 10.88 -10.28 -10.24
CA ASP A 65 11.99 -11.14 -10.65
C ASP A 65 12.60 -11.87 -9.44
N LEU A 66 12.93 -11.13 -8.38
CA LEU A 66 13.54 -11.66 -7.17
C LEU A 66 12.66 -12.73 -6.52
N VAL A 67 11.36 -12.47 -6.36
CA VAL A 67 10.40 -13.44 -5.81
C VAL A 67 10.27 -14.68 -6.71
N SER A 68 10.22 -14.47 -8.05
CA SER A 68 10.18 -15.58 -9.01
C SER A 68 11.43 -16.46 -8.93
N ARG A 69 12.63 -15.86 -8.85
CA ARG A 69 13.91 -16.60 -8.69
C ARG A 69 13.97 -17.32 -7.34
N ALA A 70 13.48 -16.69 -6.26
CA ALA A 70 13.38 -17.31 -4.94
C ALA A 70 12.55 -18.61 -4.99
N ARG A 71 11.34 -18.53 -5.54
CA ARG A 71 10.41 -19.67 -5.66
C ARG A 71 10.96 -20.79 -6.56
N ARG A 72 11.72 -20.43 -7.61
CA ARG A 72 12.36 -21.39 -8.54
C ARG A 72 13.73 -21.89 -8.08
N SER A 73 14.20 -21.49 -6.89
CA SER A 73 15.53 -21.84 -6.37
C SER A 73 16.69 -21.38 -7.25
N LYS A 74 16.56 -20.23 -7.88
CA LYS A 74 17.56 -19.63 -8.78
C LYS A 74 18.26 -18.41 -8.17
N LEU A 75 18.24 -18.28 -6.84
CA LEU A 75 18.98 -17.24 -6.14
C LEU A 75 20.46 -17.57 -6.10
N THR A 76 21.28 -16.55 -6.21
CA THR A 76 22.74 -16.59 -6.10
C THR A 76 23.22 -16.00 -4.78
N MET A 77 24.49 -16.17 -4.42
CA MET A 77 25.07 -15.59 -3.21
C MET A 77 25.01 -14.06 -3.25
N ASP A 78 25.11 -13.45 -4.43
CA ASP A 78 25.02 -12.01 -4.59
C ASP A 78 23.64 -11.46 -4.22
N ASP A 79 22.58 -12.21 -4.44
CA ASP A 79 21.22 -11.81 -4.05
C ASP A 79 21.05 -11.59 -2.54
N PHE A 80 21.96 -12.11 -1.71
CA PHE A 80 21.93 -11.98 -0.25
C PHE A 80 22.95 -10.98 0.29
N ALA A 81 23.98 -10.67 -0.48
CA ALA A 81 25.11 -9.85 -0.02
C ALA A 81 24.67 -8.38 0.21
N GLY A 82 25.16 -7.79 1.30
CA GLY A 82 25.05 -6.36 1.55
C GLY A 82 23.68 -5.83 1.97
N THR A 83 22.74 -6.70 2.33
CA THR A 83 21.41 -6.28 2.81
C THR A 83 21.55 -5.28 3.96
N SER A 84 20.89 -4.13 3.85
CA SER A 84 20.96 -3.08 4.85
C SER A 84 19.75 -3.06 5.78
N VAL A 85 18.57 -3.15 5.22
CA VAL A 85 17.28 -3.25 5.93
C VAL A 85 16.45 -4.37 5.31
N SER A 86 15.51 -4.92 6.07
CA SER A 86 14.61 -5.97 5.54
C SER A 86 13.16 -5.64 5.78
N ILE A 87 12.31 -6.20 4.92
CA ILE A 87 10.87 -6.17 5.04
C ILE A 87 10.35 -7.61 5.11
N THR A 88 9.49 -7.88 6.08
CA THR A 88 8.78 -9.15 6.20
C THR A 88 7.28 -8.91 6.28
N ASN A 89 6.50 -9.71 5.56
CA ASN A 89 5.04 -9.58 5.51
C ASN A 89 4.35 -10.87 5.96
N PRO A 90 4.26 -11.13 7.27
CA PRO A 90 3.48 -12.25 7.80
C PRO A 90 1.96 -12.00 7.75
N GLY A 91 1.55 -10.76 7.48
CA GLY A 91 0.13 -10.37 7.38
C GLY A 91 -0.63 -11.10 6.28
N MET A 92 0.06 -11.54 5.22
CA MET A 92 -0.54 -12.39 4.18
C MET A 92 -1.05 -13.74 4.71
N LEU A 93 -0.58 -14.18 5.87
CA LEU A 93 -1.01 -15.40 6.57
C LEU A 93 -1.98 -15.10 7.74
N GLY A 94 -2.51 -13.88 7.83
CA GLY A 94 -3.43 -13.45 8.89
C GLY A 94 -2.75 -13.01 10.19
N THR A 95 -1.43 -12.81 10.20
CA THR A 95 -0.72 -12.31 11.38
C THR A 95 -0.91 -10.81 11.52
N THR A 96 -1.62 -10.36 12.54
CA THR A 96 -1.91 -8.93 12.77
C THR A 96 -0.66 -8.12 13.12
N MET A 97 0.25 -8.72 13.92
CA MET A 97 1.49 -8.07 14.35
C MET A 97 2.60 -9.11 14.51
N SER A 98 3.80 -8.79 14.10
CA SER A 98 4.99 -9.59 14.35
C SER A 98 6.13 -8.70 14.84
N ILE A 99 7.03 -9.28 15.64
CA ILE A 99 8.29 -8.65 16.08
C ILE A 99 9.42 -9.49 15.50
N PRO A 100 9.87 -9.20 14.28
CA PRO A 100 10.91 -9.96 13.62
C PRO A 100 12.26 -9.75 14.30
N ARG A 101 13.13 -10.75 14.23
CA ARG A 101 14.52 -10.65 14.73
C ARG A 101 15.42 -10.10 13.63
N LEU A 102 16.38 -9.26 14.04
CA LEU A 102 17.43 -8.78 13.14
C LEU A 102 18.30 -9.95 12.67
N MET A 103 18.58 -9.96 11.39
CA MET A 103 19.61 -10.85 10.83
C MET A 103 21.00 -10.25 11.06
N ALA A 104 22.03 -11.10 10.96
CA ALA A 104 23.41 -10.64 11.06
C ALA A 104 23.67 -9.48 10.06
N GLU A 105 24.39 -8.48 10.50
CA GLU A 105 24.76 -7.27 9.75
C GLU A 105 23.61 -6.32 9.38
N GLN A 106 22.35 -6.70 9.56
CA GLN A 106 21.19 -5.81 9.40
C GLN A 106 20.96 -5.00 10.65
N ARG A 107 20.43 -3.77 10.48
CA ARG A 107 20.19 -2.86 11.60
C ARG A 107 18.74 -2.45 11.77
N ALA A 108 17.90 -2.71 10.77
CA ALA A 108 16.46 -2.56 10.88
C ALA A 108 15.72 -3.64 10.07
N ILE A 109 14.61 -4.08 10.59
CA ILE A 109 13.65 -4.93 9.89
C ILE A 109 12.23 -4.45 10.19
N PHE A 110 11.44 -4.34 9.14
CA PHE A 110 10.06 -3.86 9.21
C PHE A 110 9.11 -5.01 9.00
N GLY A 111 8.18 -5.18 9.94
CA GLY A 111 7.11 -6.18 9.85
C GLY A 111 5.80 -5.54 9.39
N ILE A 112 5.14 -6.18 8.42
CA ILE A 112 3.84 -5.77 7.89
C ILE A 112 2.80 -6.76 8.40
N GLY A 113 1.82 -6.27 9.19
CA GLY A 113 0.68 -7.05 9.65
C GLY A 113 -0.42 -7.21 8.60
N SER A 114 -1.43 -8.03 8.91
CA SER A 114 -2.62 -8.18 8.07
C SER A 114 -3.39 -6.87 7.94
N ILE A 115 -4.04 -6.70 6.79
CA ILE A 115 -4.93 -5.58 6.51
C ILE A 115 -6.36 -6.03 6.80
N GLU A 116 -6.84 -5.72 7.99
CA GLU A 116 -8.13 -6.19 8.49
C GLU A 116 -8.88 -5.07 9.23
N TYR A 117 -10.18 -5.25 9.42
CA TYR A 117 -10.92 -4.35 10.29
C TYR A 117 -10.46 -4.51 11.75
N PRO A 118 -10.52 -3.45 12.56
CA PRO A 118 -10.18 -3.53 13.97
C PRO A 118 -10.93 -4.68 14.69
N PRO A 119 -10.31 -5.39 15.64
CA PRO A 119 -10.95 -6.50 16.35
C PRO A 119 -12.29 -6.13 17.01
N SER A 120 -12.47 -4.86 17.38
CA SER A 120 -13.74 -4.33 17.90
C SER A 120 -14.90 -4.43 16.90
N CYS A 121 -14.61 -4.59 15.61
CA CYS A 121 -15.60 -4.68 14.52
C CYS A 121 -15.79 -6.12 14.04
N ALA A 122 -15.10 -7.11 14.62
CA ALA A 122 -15.10 -8.50 14.14
C ALA A 122 -16.47 -9.18 14.13
N GLY A 123 -17.41 -8.71 14.97
CA GLY A 123 -18.79 -9.22 15.03
C GLY A 123 -19.78 -8.52 14.10
N MET A 124 -19.33 -7.50 13.34
CA MET A 124 -20.20 -6.72 12.46
C MET A 124 -20.35 -7.41 11.11
N SER A 125 -21.54 -7.31 10.52
CA SER A 125 -21.73 -7.74 9.13
C SER A 125 -21.01 -6.78 8.17
N PRO A 126 -20.65 -7.21 6.94
CA PRO A 126 -20.05 -6.32 5.94
C PRO A 126 -20.90 -5.07 5.67
N ASN A 127 -22.22 -5.21 5.69
CA ASN A 127 -23.14 -4.08 5.48
C ASN A 127 -23.07 -3.06 6.62
N GLN A 128 -22.94 -3.51 7.88
CA GLN A 128 -22.79 -2.60 9.03
C GLN A 128 -21.45 -1.88 8.99
N VAL A 129 -20.37 -2.59 8.65
CA VAL A 129 -19.03 -2.02 8.50
C VAL A 129 -19.02 -0.96 7.40
N GLY A 130 -19.61 -1.25 6.23
CA GLY A 130 -19.72 -0.30 5.13
C GLY A 130 -20.60 0.91 5.47
N ALA A 131 -21.75 0.70 6.12
CA ALA A 131 -22.62 1.79 6.52
C ALA A 131 -21.97 2.76 7.51
N LEU A 132 -21.11 2.23 8.40
CA LEU A 132 -20.33 3.05 9.34
C LEU A 132 -19.09 3.71 8.71
N GLY A 133 -18.74 3.38 7.47
CA GLY A 133 -17.53 3.89 6.83
C GLY A 133 -16.24 3.48 7.54
N LEU A 134 -16.17 2.26 8.06
CA LEU A 134 -14.99 1.79 8.79
C LEU A 134 -13.87 1.38 7.84
N SER A 135 -12.66 1.85 8.11
CA SER A 135 -11.45 1.47 7.38
C SER A 135 -10.80 0.21 7.93
N LYS A 136 -10.18 -0.56 7.05
CA LYS A 136 -9.20 -1.56 7.44
C LYS A 136 -7.95 -0.89 7.97
N VAL A 137 -7.31 -1.52 8.94
CA VAL A 137 -6.06 -1.05 9.55
C VAL A 137 -4.97 -2.08 9.35
N MET A 138 -3.73 -1.62 9.37
CA MET A 138 -2.54 -2.45 9.27
C MET A 138 -1.53 -2.02 10.33
N THR A 139 -0.93 -2.99 11.02
CA THR A 139 0.14 -2.71 11.97
C THR A 139 1.50 -2.80 11.28
N LEU A 140 2.28 -1.74 11.36
CA LEU A 140 3.68 -1.72 10.96
C LEU A 140 4.56 -1.78 12.21
N THR A 141 5.53 -2.69 12.23
CA THR A 141 6.51 -2.82 13.29
C THR A 141 7.92 -2.54 12.80
N SER A 142 8.75 -1.97 13.66
CA SER A 142 10.16 -1.73 13.40
C SER A 142 11.00 -2.37 14.52
N THR A 143 11.82 -3.33 14.15
CA THR A 143 12.88 -3.87 15.03
C THR A 143 14.21 -3.33 14.55
N TYR A 144 15.01 -2.77 15.43
CA TYR A 144 16.26 -2.10 15.07
C TYR A 144 17.37 -2.30 16.11
N ASP A 145 18.61 -2.08 15.68
CA ASP A 145 19.79 -2.13 16.56
C ASP A 145 19.93 -0.79 17.30
N HIS A 146 19.59 -0.80 18.59
CA HIS A 146 19.58 0.40 19.43
C HIS A 146 20.98 1.01 19.66
N ARG A 147 22.05 0.33 19.25
CA ARG A 147 23.41 0.89 19.31
C ARG A 147 23.63 2.01 18.28
N VAL A 148 22.87 2.00 17.17
CA VAL A 148 22.99 2.97 16.07
C VAL A 148 21.69 3.69 15.72
N ILE A 149 20.54 3.14 16.09
CA ILE A 149 19.22 3.72 15.81
C ILE A 149 18.53 4.02 17.13
N GLN A 150 18.12 5.27 17.30
CA GLN A 150 17.37 5.71 18.48
C GLN A 150 15.87 5.50 18.28
N GLY A 151 15.12 5.28 19.38
CA GLY A 151 13.67 5.08 19.34
C GLY A 151 12.92 6.22 18.62
N ALA A 152 13.30 7.46 18.90
CA ALA A 152 12.72 8.63 18.23
C ALA A 152 12.94 8.61 16.71
N ALA A 153 14.11 8.18 16.22
CA ALA A 153 14.40 8.07 14.79
C ALA A 153 13.54 7.00 14.14
N SER A 154 13.35 5.84 14.79
CA SER A 154 12.46 4.78 14.30
C SER A 154 11.00 5.24 14.27
N GLY A 155 10.54 5.94 15.32
CA GLY A 155 9.19 6.51 15.37
C GLY A 155 8.94 7.52 14.26
N ALA A 156 9.86 8.46 14.04
CA ALA A 156 9.78 9.46 12.97
C ALA A 156 9.79 8.82 11.57
N PHE A 157 10.56 7.74 11.39
CA PHE A 157 10.56 6.96 10.15
C PHE A 157 9.19 6.32 9.89
N LEU A 158 8.60 5.64 10.88
CA LEU A 158 7.29 5.02 10.74
C LEU A 158 6.19 6.06 10.46
N ALA A 159 6.22 7.20 11.14
CA ALA A 159 5.30 8.31 10.86
C ALA A 159 5.44 8.83 9.42
N THR A 160 6.66 8.87 8.88
CA THR A 160 6.87 9.24 7.46
C THR A 160 6.33 8.16 6.52
N VAL A 161 6.46 6.88 6.86
CA VAL A 161 5.87 5.79 6.06
C VAL A 161 4.35 5.88 6.07
N GLU A 162 3.74 6.13 7.24
CA GLU A 162 2.29 6.32 7.39
C GLU A 162 1.78 7.46 6.49
N LYS A 163 2.44 8.62 6.52
CA LYS A 163 2.10 9.76 5.66
C LYS A 163 2.06 9.41 4.18
N TYR A 164 3.08 8.69 3.69
CA TYR A 164 3.08 8.23 2.29
C TYR A 164 1.95 7.23 2.01
N LEU A 165 1.67 6.31 2.93
CA LEU A 165 0.56 5.36 2.77
C LEU A 165 -0.81 6.04 2.81
N LEU A 166 -0.93 7.20 3.45
CA LEU A 166 -2.12 8.05 3.43
C LEU A 166 -2.20 8.97 2.20
N GLY A 167 -1.18 8.96 1.32
CA GLY A 167 -1.17 9.69 0.06
C GLY A 167 -0.47 11.05 0.10
N GLU A 168 0.18 11.43 1.22
CA GLU A 168 0.94 12.69 1.27
C GLU A 168 2.09 12.71 0.23
N ASP A 169 2.53 13.91 -0.12
CA ASP A 169 3.62 14.17 -1.09
C ASP A 169 3.32 13.62 -2.50
N ARG A 170 2.05 13.50 -2.90
CA ARG A 170 1.65 12.95 -4.20
C ARG A 170 2.20 11.54 -4.44
N PHE A 171 2.25 10.72 -3.36
CA PHE A 171 2.91 9.41 -3.40
C PHE A 171 2.24 8.45 -4.39
N TYR A 172 0.92 8.38 -4.38
CA TYR A 172 0.20 7.46 -5.28
C TYR A 172 0.10 8.01 -6.70
N GLU A 173 0.00 9.33 -6.87
CA GLU A 173 -0.01 9.96 -8.20
C GLU A 173 1.29 9.67 -8.95
N GLN A 174 2.44 9.79 -8.27
CA GLN A 174 3.75 9.44 -8.86
C GLN A 174 3.81 7.97 -9.27
N ILE A 175 3.26 7.05 -8.46
CA ILE A 175 3.18 5.63 -8.78
C ILE A 175 2.27 5.40 -9.99
N PHE A 176 1.11 6.06 -10.05
CA PHE A 176 0.16 5.93 -11.16
C PHE A 176 0.74 6.48 -12.46
N GLU A 177 1.42 7.64 -12.39
CA GLU A 177 2.15 8.22 -13.52
C GLU A 177 3.24 7.24 -14.04
N GLU A 178 4.05 6.66 -13.14
CA GLU A 178 5.08 5.70 -13.54
C GLU A 178 4.52 4.38 -14.10
N LEU A 179 3.33 3.98 -13.71
CA LEU A 179 2.68 2.75 -14.18
C LEU A 179 1.75 2.97 -15.37
N ASP A 180 1.60 4.21 -15.85
CA ASP A 180 0.66 4.60 -16.90
C ASP A 180 -0.80 4.25 -16.54
N VAL A 181 -1.19 4.43 -15.26
CA VAL A 181 -2.56 4.21 -14.80
C VAL A 181 -3.42 5.41 -15.21
N PRO A 182 -4.51 5.24 -15.97
CA PRO A 182 -5.22 6.33 -16.64
C PRO A 182 -6.26 7.04 -15.76
N HIS A 183 -6.14 6.95 -14.45
CA HIS A 183 -7.04 7.63 -13.51
C HIS A 183 -6.26 8.10 -12.28
N GLU A 184 -6.83 9.06 -11.57
CA GLU A 184 -6.24 9.56 -10.33
C GLU A 184 -6.40 8.56 -9.19
N PRO A 185 -5.41 8.45 -8.29
CA PRO A 185 -5.52 7.61 -7.11
C PRO A 185 -6.54 8.17 -6.12
N TYR A 186 -7.24 7.30 -5.42
CA TYR A 186 -8.08 7.73 -4.31
C TYR A 186 -7.23 8.35 -3.21
N GLN A 187 -7.62 9.55 -2.80
CA GLN A 187 -6.94 10.24 -1.71
C GLN A 187 -7.65 9.96 -0.38
N TRP A 188 -6.85 9.67 0.63
CA TRP A 188 -7.38 9.60 1.99
C TRP A 188 -7.78 11.00 2.45
N SER A 189 -8.98 11.11 2.99
CA SER A 189 -9.46 12.31 3.66
C SER A 189 -10.27 11.91 4.89
N GLN A 190 -10.23 12.73 5.92
CA GLN A 190 -11.12 12.55 7.05
C GLN A 190 -12.58 12.79 6.59
N GLU A 191 -13.52 11.94 7.02
CA GLU A 191 -14.93 12.17 6.72
C GLU A 191 -15.39 13.45 7.43
N GLU A 192 -15.68 14.49 6.67
CA GLU A 192 -16.19 15.75 7.20
C GLU A 192 -17.69 15.61 7.46
N VAL A 193 -18.08 15.76 8.73
CA VAL A 193 -19.48 15.99 9.08
C VAL A 193 -19.74 17.46 8.81
N SER A 194 -20.35 17.81 7.68
CA SER A 194 -20.71 19.18 7.36
C SER A 194 -21.68 19.72 8.42
N SER A 195 -21.28 20.79 9.09
CA SER A 195 -22.04 21.46 10.16
C SER A 195 -23.22 22.32 9.67
N GLY A 196 -23.55 22.24 8.39
CA GLY A 196 -24.66 22.99 7.80
C GLY A 196 -25.70 22.06 7.18
N SER A 197 -26.91 22.05 7.68
CA SER A 197 -28.08 21.26 7.20
C SER A 197 -27.75 19.79 6.90
N ALA A 198 -27.09 19.14 7.85
CA ALA A 198 -26.46 17.82 7.73
C ALA A 198 -27.42 16.66 7.45
N GLU A 199 -28.72 16.86 7.54
CA GLU A 199 -29.72 15.81 7.27
C GLU A 199 -29.86 15.50 5.78
N ASP A 200 -29.64 16.47 4.89
CA ASP A 200 -29.92 16.30 3.45
C ASP A 200 -28.72 15.78 2.65
N THR A 201 -27.51 16.24 2.92
CA THR A 201 -26.34 15.86 2.11
C THR A 201 -25.69 14.53 2.53
N ASN A 202 -25.86 14.14 3.79
CA ASN A 202 -25.35 12.86 4.32
C ASN A 202 -26.39 11.73 4.27
N SER A 203 -27.59 12.00 3.78
CA SER A 203 -28.60 10.96 3.68
C SER A 203 -28.19 9.88 2.67
N LEU A 204 -28.50 8.62 2.97
CA LEU A 204 -28.23 7.51 2.05
C LEU A 204 -28.90 7.76 0.68
N ALA A 205 -30.04 8.43 0.66
CA ALA A 205 -30.77 8.80 -0.55
C ALA A 205 -29.98 9.79 -1.43
N TYR A 206 -29.36 10.80 -0.82
CA TYR A 206 -28.52 11.75 -1.55
C TYR A 206 -27.30 11.06 -2.17
N ARG A 207 -26.56 10.28 -1.37
CA ARG A 207 -25.41 9.49 -1.86
C ARG A 207 -25.81 8.52 -2.95
N GLN A 208 -26.98 7.85 -2.82
CA GLN A 208 -27.52 6.97 -3.85
C GLN A 208 -27.77 7.71 -5.17
N ALA A 209 -28.33 8.92 -5.11
CA ALA A 209 -28.55 9.75 -6.30
C ALA A 209 -27.20 10.11 -6.97
N LYS A 210 -26.17 10.44 -6.18
CA LYS A 210 -24.82 10.74 -6.68
C LYS A 210 -24.15 9.55 -7.35
N VAL A 211 -24.31 8.35 -6.79
CA VAL A 211 -23.83 7.11 -7.42
C VAL A 211 -24.52 6.86 -8.76
N LEU A 212 -25.83 7.07 -8.86
CA LEU A 212 -26.54 6.93 -10.14
C LEU A 212 -26.06 7.95 -11.18
N GLN A 213 -25.76 9.18 -10.76
CA GLN A 213 -25.17 10.19 -11.66
C GLN A 213 -23.79 9.78 -12.15
N LEU A 214 -22.94 9.25 -11.26
CA LEU A 214 -21.62 8.73 -11.63
C LEU A 214 -21.74 7.55 -12.62
N VAL A 215 -22.63 6.60 -12.35
CA VAL A 215 -22.90 5.47 -13.25
C VAL A 215 -23.30 5.96 -14.65
N GLU A 216 -24.16 6.98 -14.74
CA GLU A 216 -24.56 7.55 -16.02
C GLU A 216 -23.42 8.27 -16.73
N ALA A 217 -22.54 8.95 -15.97
CA ALA A 217 -21.33 9.55 -16.53
C ALA A 217 -20.39 8.48 -17.14
N TYR A 218 -20.18 7.36 -16.43
CA TYR A 218 -19.39 6.24 -16.98
C TYR A 218 -20.01 5.62 -18.21
N ARG A 219 -21.33 5.50 -18.28
CA ARG A 219 -22.05 5.00 -19.49
C ARG A 219 -21.84 5.89 -20.70
N THR A 220 -21.83 7.19 -20.49
CA THR A 220 -21.72 8.16 -21.59
C THR A 220 -20.29 8.48 -21.95
N ARG A 221 -19.36 8.49 -21.00
CA ARG A 221 -17.99 9.00 -21.16
C ARG A 221 -16.89 7.99 -20.83
N GLY A 222 -17.21 6.83 -20.25
CA GLY A 222 -16.21 5.84 -19.82
C GLY A 222 -15.27 5.39 -20.95
N HIS A 223 -15.73 5.45 -22.21
CA HIS A 223 -14.87 5.16 -23.38
C HIS A 223 -13.66 6.10 -23.50
N ARG A 224 -13.68 7.29 -22.85
CA ARG A 224 -12.57 8.25 -22.91
C ARG A 224 -11.40 7.81 -22.04
N VAL A 225 -11.66 7.06 -20.95
CA VAL A 225 -10.63 6.55 -20.02
C VAL A 225 -10.32 5.07 -20.26
N ALA A 226 -11.01 4.42 -21.19
CA ALA A 226 -10.76 3.04 -21.55
C ALA A 226 -9.56 2.95 -22.50
N HIS A 227 -8.71 1.94 -22.32
CA HIS A 227 -7.58 1.64 -23.20
C HIS A 227 -8.09 1.04 -24.53
N LEU A 228 -8.58 1.88 -25.41
CA LEU A 228 -9.13 1.49 -26.73
C LEU A 228 -8.14 1.70 -27.87
N ASP A 229 -7.01 2.39 -27.62
CA ASP A 229 -6.00 2.66 -28.64
C ASP A 229 -5.05 1.46 -28.81
N PRO A 230 -5.09 0.75 -29.95
CA PRO A 230 -4.18 -0.35 -30.22
C PRO A 230 -2.73 0.11 -30.42
N LEU A 231 -2.48 1.41 -30.58
CA LEU A 231 -1.15 2.00 -30.71
C LEU A 231 -0.52 2.39 -29.35
N GLY A 232 -1.24 2.14 -28.24
CA GLY A 232 -0.67 2.26 -26.89
C GLY A 232 -0.70 3.67 -26.29
N GLY A 233 -1.57 4.55 -26.77
CA GLY A 233 -1.83 5.83 -26.08
C GLY A 233 -2.52 5.61 -24.74
N SER A 234 -1.97 6.17 -23.65
CA SER A 234 -2.67 6.18 -22.37
C SER A 234 -3.73 7.28 -22.38
N PRO A 235 -5.00 6.97 -22.06
CA PRO A 235 -6.04 8.00 -22.00
C PRO A 235 -5.76 8.98 -20.86
N ALA A 236 -6.13 10.25 -21.05
CA ALA A 236 -6.07 11.24 -19.99
C ALA A 236 -7.17 11.01 -18.94
N PRO A 237 -6.92 11.29 -17.66
CA PRO A 237 -7.95 11.29 -16.63
C PRO A 237 -9.11 12.23 -17.02
N ASP A 238 -10.35 11.79 -16.82
CA ASP A 238 -11.54 12.63 -17.03
C ASP A 238 -12.12 13.00 -15.64
N PRO A 239 -12.01 14.29 -15.21
CA PRO A 239 -12.50 14.71 -13.90
C PRO A 239 -13.99 14.44 -13.68
N ASP A 240 -14.78 14.38 -14.75
CA ASP A 240 -16.21 14.07 -14.68
C ASP A 240 -16.50 12.60 -14.32
N LEU A 241 -15.47 11.74 -14.28
CA LEU A 241 -15.56 10.34 -13.86
C LEU A 241 -14.98 10.09 -12.45
N GLU A 242 -14.52 11.14 -11.77
CA GLU A 242 -13.95 11.03 -10.43
C GLU A 242 -15.03 11.11 -9.34
N LEU A 243 -14.84 10.35 -8.25
CA LEU A 243 -15.78 10.32 -7.11
C LEU A 243 -16.00 11.69 -6.50
N SER A 244 -14.93 12.47 -6.38
CA SER A 244 -14.95 13.82 -5.79
C SER A 244 -15.89 14.78 -6.51
N SER A 245 -16.04 14.64 -7.82
CA SER A 245 -16.95 15.46 -8.63
C SER A 245 -18.44 15.24 -8.30
N TYR A 246 -18.73 14.13 -7.63
CA TYR A 246 -20.07 13.78 -7.16
C TYR A 246 -20.23 13.93 -5.65
N GLY A 247 -19.21 14.46 -4.94
CA GLY A 247 -19.21 14.55 -3.49
C GLY A 247 -19.15 13.19 -2.79
N LEU A 248 -18.66 12.16 -3.51
CA LEU A 248 -18.38 10.84 -2.97
C LEU A 248 -16.91 10.76 -2.55
N SER A 249 -16.63 10.00 -1.51
CA SER A 249 -15.31 9.85 -0.93
C SER A 249 -14.87 8.38 -0.84
N ILE A 250 -13.65 8.14 -0.39
CA ILE A 250 -13.16 6.79 -0.11
C ILE A 250 -14.03 6.03 0.89
N TRP A 251 -14.75 6.73 1.77
CA TRP A 251 -15.66 6.17 2.77
C TRP A 251 -16.93 5.56 2.17
N ASP A 252 -17.26 5.94 0.92
CA ASP A 252 -18.41 5.42 0.19
C ASP A 252 -18.08 4.13 -0.58
N LEU A 253 -16.81 3.81 -0.78
CA LEU A 253 -16.37 2.66 -1.59
C LEU A 253 -16.90 1.31 -1.10
N ASP A 254 -17.01 1.12 0.21
CA ASP A 254 -17.50 -0.13 0.82
C ASP A 254 -18.99 -0.10 1.12
N ARG A 255 -19.69 1.03 0.88
CA ARG A 255 -21.15 1.14 1.04
C ARG A 255 -21.87 0.50 -0.13
N LEU A 256 -23.06 -0.03 0.16
CA LEU A 256 -23.91 -0.69 -0.84
C LEU A 256 -24.85 0.33 -1.51
N PHE A 257 -24.85 0.33 -2.82
CA PHE A 257 -25.70 1.18 -3.65
C PHE A 257 -26.44 0.37 -4.72
N LEU A 258 -27.60 0.87 -5.13
CA LEU A 258 -28.34 0.34 -6.28
C LEU A 258 -27.75 0.89 -7.56
N CYS A 259 -27.49 0.03 -8.53
CA CYS A 259 -26.81 0.39 -9.79
C CYS A 259 -27.77 0.79 -10.92
N GLY A 260 -29.08 0.89 -10.67
CA GLY A 260 -30.06 1.29 -11.69
C GLY A 260 -30.17 0.32 -12.88
N GLY A 261 -29.96 -0.99 -12.67
CA GLY A 261 -30.04 -2.00 -13.75
C GLY A 261 -28.84 -2.04 -14.69
N VAL A 262 -27.68 -1.50 -14.28
CA VAL A 262 -26.42 -1.64 -15.03
C VAL A 262 -26.04 -3.11 -15.14
N ALA A 263 -25.78 -3.61 -16.34
CA ALA A 263 -25.36 -4.99 -16.61
C ALA A 263 -26.27 -6.09 -16.00
N GLY A 264 -27.56 -5.81 -15.80
CA GLY A 264 -28.50 -6.76 -15.17
C GLY A 264 -28.35 -6.90 -13.66
N LEU A 265 -27.63 -5.99 -13.01
CA LEU A 265 -27.42 -6.00 -11.57
C LEU A 265 -28.61 -5.35 -10.84
N GLU A 266 -29.56 -6.17 -10.45
CA GLU A 266 -30.72 -5.73 -9.64
C GLU A 266 -30.41 -5.65 -8.13
N ARG A 267 -29.29 -6.23 -7.69
CA ARG A 267 -28.89 -6.27 -6.28
C ARG A 267 -27.95 -5.13 -5.94
N PRO A 268 -28.02 -4.57 -4.71
CA PRO A 268 -27.04 -3.59 -4.25
C PRO A 268 -25.61 -4.14 -4.34
N ARG A 269 -24.67 -3.28 -4.75
CA ARG A 269 -23.24 -3.57 -4.86
C ARG A 269 -22.43 -2.51 -4.12
N GLN A 270 -21.23 -2.88 -3.69
CA GLN A 270 -20.27 -1.88 -3.18
C GLN A 270 -19.86 -0.94 -4.31
N LEU A 271 -19.65 0.34 -3.98
CA LEU A 271 -19.28 1.34 -4.98
C LEU A 271 -18.00 0.96 -5.74
N ARG A 272 -17.02 0.35 -5.05
CA ARG A 272 -15.79 -0.15 -5.70
C ARG A 272 -16.08 -1.18 -6.78
N GLU A 273 -17.02 -2.10 -6.56
CA GLU A 273 -17.41 -3.12 -7.54
C GLU A 273 -18.22 -2.55 -8.71
N ILE A 274 -18.82 -1.38 -8.53
CA ILE A 274 -19.58 -0.69 -9.58
C ILE A 274 -18.62 0.05 -10.52
N LYS A 275 -17.50 0.54 -10.00
CA LYS A 275 -16.50 1.30 -10.74
C LYS A 275 -15.56 0.39 -11.56
N ASP A 276 -15.24 -0.81 -11.06
CA ASP A 276 -14.46 -1.82 -11.75
C ASP A 276 -15.25 -2.49 -12.90
#